data_aaf44dcc47642454a11175955839d667
#
_entry.id   aaf44dcc47642454a11175955839d667
#
_cell.length_a   1.000
_cell.length_b   1.000
_cell.length_c   1.000
_cell.angle_alpha   90.00
_cell.angle_beta   90.00
_cell.angle_gamma   90.00
#
_symmetry.space_group_name_H-M   'P 1'
#
loop_
_entity.id
_entity.type
_entity.pdbx_description
1 polymer ?
#
loop_
_entity_poly.entity_id
_entity_poly.type
_entity_poly.pdbx_seq_one_letter_code
_entity_poly.pdbx_strand_id
1 'polypeptide(L)'
;LALLSQEHEVLIQFTNEGDGVFTMKELLRLPHAAWGSSDLMRVDIDRDGDRDLLLVNGDTLDDHTPKPIHGVRWLERVGSQFVEFHEILLLPGCERAAVGDLDGDGDYDVVGAAFMPQLPESEWGEWDSLVWAENLGAGKAWDVKTLEVGNPVHSAVYVDDLDRDGQMDIITGNYVWIGSDDKSQTRRDYLTIWKGKMRP
;
A
#
# COMPACT_ATOMS: atom_id res chain seq x y z
N LEU A 1 6.20 -18.30 0.72
CA LEU A 1 5.94 -17.31 1.75
C LEU A 1 7.10 -16.33 1.81
N ALA A 2 6.83 -15.05 1.87
CA ALA A 2 7.82 -14.02 2.11
C ALA A 2 7.55 -13.34 3.46
N LEU A 3 8.59 -12.85 4.08
CA LEU A 3 8.56 -12.15 5.36
C LEU A 3 9.48 -10.94 5.28
N LEU A 4 9.00 -9.83 5.81
CA LEU A 4 9.80 -8.64 6.07
C LEU A 4 10.29 -8.66 7.51
N SER A 5 11.56 -8.34 7.71
CA SER A 5 12.12 -8.12 9.03
C SER A 5 12.36 -6.62 9.19
N GLN A 6 11.56 -5.96 9.98
CA GLN A 6 11.65 -4.51 10.23
C GLN A 6 13.02 -4.11 10.78
N GLU A 7 13.60 -4.89 11.68
CA GLU A 7 14.90 -4.56 12.28
C GLU A 7 16.04 -4.53 11.25
N HIS A 8 15.94 -5.32 10.18
CA HIS A 8 16.98 -5.45 9.15
C HIS A 8 16.53 -5.06 7.76
N GLU A 9 15.26 -4.73 7.59
CA GLU A 9 14.63 -4.38 6.32
C GLU A 9 15.01 -5.35 5.19
N VAL A 10 14.70 -6.62 5.42
CA VAL A 10 15.07 -7.73 4.54
C VAL A 10 13.81 -8.44 4.06
N LEU A 11 13.68 -8.63 2.76
CA LEU A 11 12.69 -9.50 2.16
C LEU A 11 13.24 -10.92 2.07
N ILE A 12 12.57 -11.86 2.74
CA ILE A 12 12.98 -13.25 2.84
C ILE A 12 11.93 -14.17 2.23
N GLN A 13 12.35 -15.06 1.34
CA GLN A 13 11.54 -16.13 0.82
C GLN A 13 11.71 -17.40 1.66
N PHE A 14 10.58 -17.98 2.08
CA PHE A 14 10.51 -19.32 2.65
C PHE A 14 9.91 -20.28 1.62
N THR A 15 10.67 -21.28 1.19
CA THR A 15 10.20 -22.34 0.30
C THR A 15 9.80 -23.55 1.15
N ASN A 16 8.57 -24.04 0.97
CA ASN A 16 8.10 -25.25 1.65
C ASN A 16 8.62 -26.48 0.89
N GLU A 17 9.46 -27.27 1.55
CA GLU A 17 10.05 -28.50 1.01
C GLU A 17 9.18 -29.75 1.34
N GLY A 18 8.06 -29.55 2.02
CA GLY A 18 7.19 -30.62 2.53
C GLY A 18 7.49 -30.96 4.00
N ASP A 19 6.59 -31.73 4.61
CA ASP A 19 6.69 -32.23 6.01
C ASP A 19 6.98 -31.13 7.06
N GLY A 20 6.60 -29.88 6.80
CA GLY A 20 6.84 -28.75 7.69
C GLY A 20 8.26 -28.19 7.63
N VAL A 21 9.09 -28.63 6.68
CA VAL A 21 10.44 -28.12 6.45
C VAL A 21 10.40 -26.94 5.50
N PHE A 22 11.11 -25.87 5.84
CA PHE A 22 11.25 -24.67 5.02
C PHE A 22 12.72 -24.35 4.80
N THR A 23 13.09 -24.04 3.55
CA THR A 23 14.35 -23.39 3.23
C THR A 23 14.16 -21.89 3.13
N MET A 24 15.19 -21.13 3.47
CA MET A 24 15.15 -19.67 3.56
C MET A 24 16.15 -19.07 2.57
N LYS A 25 15.71 -18.04 1.84
CA LYS A 25 16.55 -17.26 0.93
C LYS A 25 16.25 -15.76 1.09
N GLU A 26 17.29 -14.97 1.31
CA GLU A 26 17.18 -13.50 1.20
C GLU A 26 16.98 -13.13 -0.27
N LEU A 27 15.90 -12.38 -0.56
CA LEU A 27 15.59 -11.89 -1.90
C LEU A 27 16.12 -10.49 -2.12
N LEU A 28 15.93 -9.62 -1.14
CA LEU A 28 16.25 -8.20 -1.22
C LEU A 28 16.60 -7.68 0.17
N ARG A 29 17.63 -6.85 0.25
CA ARG A 29 17.91 -6.02 1.42
C ARG A 29 17.69 -4.56 1.06
N LEU A 30 16.83 -3.90 1.81
CA LEU A 30 16.55 -2.49 1.64
C LEU A 30 17.70 -1.65 2.21
N PRO A 31 17.94 -0.45 1.68
CA PRO A 31 19.17 0.28 1.97
C PRO A 31 19.27 0.81 3.41
N HIS A 32 18.16 0.93 4.12
CA HIS A 32 18.14 1.56 5.44
C HIS A 32 16.99 1.04 6.31
N ALA A 33 17.22 0.85 7.62
CA ALA A 33 16.18 0.43 8.57
C ALA A 33 14.98 1.39 8.68
N ALA A 34 15.17 2.65 8.31
CA ALA A 34 14.09 3.64 8.29
C ALA A 34 13.09 3.50 7.12
N TRP A 35 13.20 2.43 6.31
CA TRP A 35 12.21 2.16 5.27
C TRP A 35 10.84 1.83 5.84
N GLY A 36 10.77 1.16 6.99
CA GLY A 36 9.53 0.88 7.69
C GLY A 36 8.58 0.02 6.87
N SER A 37 9.03 -1.16 6.44
CA SER A 37 8.23 -2.09 5.65
C SER A 37 6.99 -2.57 6.41
N SER A 38 5.80 -2.38 5.85
CA SER A 38 4.51 -2.56 6.52
C SER A 38 3.60 -3.59 5.86
N ASP A 39 3.67 -3.77 4.53
CA ASP A 39 2.84 -4.73 3.81
C ASP A 39 3.56 -5.33 2.60
N LEU A 40 3.09 -6.51 2.17
CA LEU A 40 3.64 -7.24 1.04
C LEU A 40 2.53 -7.98 0.29
N MET A 41 2.35 -7.68 -0.97
CA MET A 41 1.37 -8.32 -1.83
C MET A 41 2.04 -9.06 -3.00
N ARG A 42 1.35 -10.08 -3.51
CA ARG A 42 1.76 -10.81 -4.69
C ARG A 42 0.75 -10.59 -5.82
N VAL A 43 1.19 -9.93 -6.87
CA VAL A 43 0.37 -9.53 -8.03
C VAL A 43 1.19 -9.62 -9.32
N ASP A 44 0.57 -9.82 -10.44
CA ASP A 44 1.15 -9.76 -11.78
C ASP A 44 0.85 -8.34 -12.32
N ILE A 45 1.74 -7.38 -11.99
CA ILE A 45 1.46 -5.95 -12.19
C ILE A 45 1.62 -5.53 -13.65
N ASP A 46 2.52 -6.17 -14.40
CA ASP A 46 2.79 -5.89 -15.80
C ASP A 46 2.08 -6.86 -16.75
N ARG A 47 1.36 -7.85 -16.19
CA ARG A 47 0.60 -8.87 -16.92
C ARG A 47 1.43 -9.74 -17.84
N ASP A 48 2.67 -10.00 -17.48
CA ASP A 48 3.56 -10.91 -18.21
C ASP A 48 3.31 -12.40 -17.89
N GLY A 49 2.48 -12.71 -16.88
CA GLY A 49 2.11 -14.04 -16.43
C GLY A 49 2.93 -14.52 -15.23
N ASP A 50 3.98 -13.81 -14.85
CA ASP A 50 4.72 -14.03 -13.62
C ASP A 50 4.15 -13.15 -12.49
N ARG A 51 4.11 -13.68 -11.27
CA ARG A 51 3.62 -12.88 -10.14
C ARG A 51 4.76 -12.18 -9.44
N ASP A 52 4.68 -10.89 -9.41
CA ASP A 52 5.59 -9.96 -8.75
C ASP A 52 5.33 -9.82 -7.25
N LEU A 53 6.12 -8.96 -6.63
CA LEU A 53 5.91 -8.52 -5.26
C LEU A 53 5.74 -7.00 -5.20
N LEU A 54 4.64 -6.55 -4.62
CA LEU A 54 4.44 -5.16 -4.21
C LEU A 54 4.84 -5.02 -2.75
N LEU A 55 5.78 -4.14 -2.49
CA LEU A 55 6.29 -3.81 -1.17
C LEU A 55 5.73 -2.46 -0.75
N VAL A 56 5.07 -2.42 0.40
CA VAL A 56 4.61 -1.18 1.04
C VAL A 56 5.56 -0.84 2.17
N ASN A 57 5.94 0.41 2.25
CA ASN A 57 6.78 0.90 3.34
C ASN A 57 6.27 2.24 3.84
N GLY A 58 6.02 2.35 5.13
CA GLY A 58 5.42 3.55 5.69
C GLY A 58 5.16 3.46 7.19
N ASP A 59 5.73 2.44 7.86
CA ASP A 59 5.60 2.33 9.31
C ASP A 59 6.16 3.56 10.01
N THR A 60 5.28 4.24 10.72
CA THR A 60 5.58 5.43 11.54
C THR A 60 5.32 5.19 13.02
N LEU A 61 4.97 3.96 13.42
CA LEU A 61 4.55 3.66 14.77
C LEU A 61 5.71 3.62 15.77
N ASP A 62 6.92 3.33 15.31
CA ASP A 62 8.11 3.22 16.13
C ASP A 62 8.76 4.58 16.43
N ASP A 63 8.92 5.47 15.44
CA ASP A 63 9.61 6.74 15.57
C ASP A 63 8.71 7.98 15.38
N HIS A 64 7.44 7.76 15.05
CA HIS A 64 6.41 8.80 14.83
C HIS A 64 6.77 9.82 13.74
N THR A 65 7.60 9.41 12.77
CA THR A 65 8.13 10.32 11.75
C THR A 65 7.74 9.88 10.34
N PRO A 66 6.86 10.61 9.65
CA PRO A 66 6.63 10.41 8.21
C PRO A 66 7.91 10.66 7.42
N LYS A 67 8.26 9.78 6.50
CA LYS A 67 9.50 9.89 5.73
C LYS A 67 9.20 10.04 4.25
N PRO A 68 9.94 10.86 3.49
CA PRO A 68 9.71 11.07 2.07
C PRO A 68 10.01 9.85 1.20
N ILE A 69 10.60 8.81 1.78
CA ILE A 69 10.90 7.54 1.11
C ILE A 69 9.77 6.51 1.29
N HIS A 70 8.74 6.83 2.07
CA HIS A 70 7.59 5.96 2.24
C HIS A 70 6.74 5.88 0.98
N GLY A 71 6.11 4.73 0.73
CA GLY A 71 5.28 4.53 -0.45
C GLY A 71 5.11 3.08 -0.85
N VAL A 72 4.86 2.85 -2.13
CA VAL A 72 4.68 1.52 -2.72
C VAL A 72 5.70 1.29 -3.82
N ARG A 73 6.28 0.11 -3.80
CA ARG A 73 7.29 -0.32 -4.76
C ARG A 73 6.98 -1.69 -5.32
N TRP A 74 7.43 -1.92 -6.52
CA TRP A 74 7.27 -3.16 -7.25
C TRP A 74 8.63 -3.83 -7.45
N LEU A 75 8.72 -5.08 -7.03
CA LEU A 75 9.86 -5.95 -7.30
C LEU A 75 9.44 -6.91 -8.42
N GLU A 76 9.89 -6.60 -9.63
CA GLU A 76 9.54 -7.32 -10.86
C GLU A 76 10.13 -8.72 -10.84
N ARG A 77 9.30 -9.68 -11.25
CA ARG A 77 9.72 -11.06 -11.44
C ARG A 77 9.74 -11.43 -12.91
N VAL A 78 10.85 -12.01 -13.35
CA VAL A 78 10.98 -12.59 -14.70
C VAL A 78 11.36 -14.07 -14.56
N GLY A 79 10.43 -14.95 -14.87
CA GLY A 79 10.59 -16.39 -14.68
C GLY A 79 10.75 -16.79 -13.21
N SER A 80 11.95 -17.23 -12.82
CA SER A 80 12.23 -17.65 -11.45
C SER A 80 12.99 -16.61 -10.60
N GLN A 81 13.28 -15.44 -11.17
CA GLN A 81 14.12 -14.43 -10.54
C GLN A 81 13.38 -13.11 -10.37
N PHE A 82 13.66 -12.41 -9.27
CA PHE A 82 13.32 -11.00 -9.11
C PHE A 82 14.47 -10.18 -9.66
N VAL A 83 14.19 -9.24 -10.57
CA VAL A 83 15.23 -8.61 -11.39
C VAL A 83 15.33 -7.11 -11.20
N GLU A 84 14.23 -6.43 -10.99
CA GLU A 84 14.20 -4.97 -10.92
C GLU A 84 13.29 -4.48 -9.78
N PHE A 85 13.61 -3.31 -9.24
CA PHE A 85 12.91 -2.67 -8.16
C PHE A 85 12.45 -1.28 -8.59
N HIS A 86 11.14 -1.12 -8.78
CA HIS A 86 10.53 0.09 -9.30
C HIS A 86 9.78 0.85 -8.20
N GLU A 87 9.83 2.16 -8.23
CA GLU A 87 8.97 3.01 -7.43
C GLU A 87 7.65 3.23 -8.16
N ILE A 88 6.52 2.96 -7.49
CA ILE A 88 5.18 3.18 -8.02
C ILE A 88 4.67 4.54 -7.56
N LEU A 89 4.64 4.77 -6.25
CA LEU A 89 4.22 6.02 -5.65
C LEU A 89 4.96 6.31 -4.36
N LEU A 90 5.10 7.59 -4.05
CA LEU A 90 5.57 8.08 -2.75
C LEU A 90 4.38 8.60 -1.95
N LEU A 91 4.26 8.15 -0.71
CA LEU A 91 3.22 8.57 0.23
C LEU A 91 3.78 8.43 1.65
N PRO A 92 4.17 9.53 2.32
CA PRO A 92 4.61 9.47 3.70
C PRO A 92 3.58 8.80 4.62
N GLY A 93 4.03 7.82 5.40
CA GLY A 93 3.12 7.02 6.24
C GLY A 93 2.28 5.99 5.50
N CYS A 94 2.65 5.60 4.28
CA CYS A 94 1.95 4.57 3.50
C CYS A 94 2.03 3.21 4.19
N GLU A 95 0.98 2.88 4.94
CA GLU A 95 0.92 1.66 5.75
C GLU A 95 0.32 0.47 5.00
N ARG A 96 -0.60 0.73 4.08
CA ARG A 96 -1.31 -0.28 3.28
C ARG A 96 -1.44 0.14 1.83
N ALA A 97 -1.57 -0.85 0.98
CA ALA A 97 -1.96 -0.63 -0.41
C ALA A 97 -3.01 -1.65 -0.87
N ALA A 98 -3.67 -1.35 -1.98
CA ALA A 98 -4.57 -2.26 -2.67
C ALA A 98 -4.36 -2.14 -4.18
N VAL A 99 -4.76 -3.18 -4.91
CA VAL A 99 -4.59 -3.29 -6.35
C VAL A 99 -5.92 -3.59 -7.02
N GLY A 100 -6.22 -2.93 -8.12
CA GLY A 100 -7.40 -3.16 -8.94
C GLY A 100 -7.34 -2.36 -10.22
N ASP A 101 -8.13 -2.72 -11.20
CA ASP A 101 -8.31 -1.99 -12.48
C ASP A 101 -9.37 -0.89 -12.25
N LEU A 102 -8.93 0.29 -11.75
CA LEU A 102 -9.82 1.35 -11.27
C LEU A 102 -10.44 2.17 -12.40
N ASP A 103 -9.81 2.21 -13.56
CA ASP A 103 -10.31 2.96 -14.71
C ASP A 103 -10.89 2.10 -15.84
N GLY A 104 -10.79 0.77 -15.70
CA GLY A 104 -11.36 -0.21 -16.62
C GLY A 104 -10.57 -0.38 -17.92
N ASP A 105 -9.30 0.01 -17.95
CA ASP A 105 -8.43 -0.09 -19.13
C ASP A 105 -7.79 -1.48 -19.29
N GLY A 106 -7.87 -2.27 -18.22
CA GLY A 106 -7.38 -3.63 -18.18
C GLY A 106 -6.05 -3.78 -17.45
N ASP A 107 -5.33 -2.72 -17.10
CA ASP A 107 -4.12 -2.77 -16.30
C ASP A 107 -4.43 -2.66 -14.78
N TYR A 108 -3.54 -3.14 -13.95
CA TYR A 108 -3.71 -3.02 -12.51
C TYR A 108 -3.13 -1.71 -12.00
N ASP A 109 -3.98 -0.93 -11.33
CA ASP A 109 -3.62 0.28 -10.59
C ASP A 109 -3.29 -0.03 -9.14
N VAL A 110 -2.68 0.94 -8.47
CA VAL A 110 -2.31 0.83 -7.06
C VAL A 110 -2.91 1.98 -6.26
N VAL A 111 -3.55 1.66 -5.14
CA VAL A 111 -4.01 2.63 -4.14
C VAL A 111 -3.16 2.52 -2.91
N GLY A 112 -2.51 3.61 -2.51
CA GLY A 112 -1.77 3.71 -1.25
C GLY A 112 -2.59 4.46 -0.20
N ALA A 113 -2.54 3.99 1.05
CA ALA A 113 -3.26 4.56 2.19
C ALA A 113 -2.30 4.89 3.34
N ALA A 114 -2.38 6.12 3.83
CA ALA A 114 -1.53 6.62 4.92
C ALA A 114 -2.14 6.34 6.29
N PHE A 115 -1.27 5.92 7.23
CA PHE A 115 -1.62 5.67 8.62
C PHE A 115 -0.62 6.33 9.56
N MET A 116 -0.98 7.50 10.07
CA MET A 116 -0.15 8.32 10.96
C MET A 116 -0.98 8.81 12.15
N PRO A 117 -1.55 7.90 12.97
CA PRO A 117 -2.51 8.27 14.03
C PRO A 117 -1.86 9.05 15.18
N GLN A 118 -0.55 9.07 15.27
CA GLN A 118 0.21 9.77 16.29
C GLN A 118 0.44 11.26 15.96
N LEU A 119 0.21 11.68 14.70
CA LEU A 119 0.32 13.08 14.35
C LEU A 119 -0.84 13.89 14.95
N PRO A 120 -0.59 15.12 15.45
CA PRO A 120 -1.64 16.01 15.88
C PRO A 120 -2.64 16.29 14.72
N GLU A 121 -3.93 16.28 15.02
CA GLU A 121 -4.96 16.54 13.98
C GLU A 121 -4.80 17.91 13.30
N SER A 122 -4.22 18.89 13.99
CA SER A 122 -3.91 20.21 13.40
C SER A 122 -2.90 20.17 12.26
N GLU A 123 -2.11 19.09 12.16
CA GLU A 123 -1.09 18.89 11.12
C GLU A 123 -1.60 18.02 9.97
N TRP A 124 -2.73 17.34 10.12
CA TRP A 124 -3.23 16.40 9.13
C TRP A 124 -3.51 17.03 7.77
N GLY A 125 -3.97 18.27 7.73
CA GLY A 125 -4.30 18.97 6.48
C GLY A 125 -3.12 19.15 5.52
N GLU A 126 -1.90 18.85 5.96
CA GLU A 126 -0.68 18.95 5.15
C GLU A 126 -0.31 17.62 4.48
N TRP A 127 -1.03 16.52 4.81
CA TRP A 127 -0.64 15.17 4.36
C TRP A 127 -1.68 14.55 3.43
N ASP A 128 -1.20 14.00 2.34
CA ASP A 128 -1.98 13.07 1.52
C ASP A 128 -2.35 11.84 2.34
N SER A 129 -3.59 11.41 2.23
CA SER A 129 -4.14 10.32 3.04
C SER A 129 -4.47 9.09 2.20
N LEU A 130 -4.93 9.32 0.98
CA LEU A 130 -5.25 8.29 0.00
C LEU A 130 -4.76 8.74 -1.37
N VAL A 131 -3.99 7.89 -2.03
CA VAL A 131 -3.35 8.18 -3.32
C VAL A 131 -3.60 7.03 -4.29
N TRP A 132 -3.98 7.36 -5.52
CA TRP A 132 -4.12 6.42 -6.62
C TRP A 132 -3.00 6.62 -7.64
N ALA A 133 -2.25 5.57 -7.93
CA ALA A 133 -1.32 5.49 -9.03
C ALA A 133 -1.98 4.70 -10.17
N GLU A 134 -2.40 5.40 -11.21
CA GLU A 134 -2.92 4.83 -12.46
C GLU A 134 -1.75 4.24 -13.27
N ASN A 135 -1.87 2.98 -13.64
CA ASN A 135 -0.89 2.30 -14.48
C ASN A 135 -1.13 2.66 -15.95
N LEU A 136 -0.19 3.34 -16.57
CA LEU A 136 -0.30 3.78 -17.98
C LEU A 136 0.20 2.71 -18.97
N GLY A 137 0.32 1.47 -18.52
CA GLY A 137 0.65 0.29 -19.32
C GLY A 137 1.82 -0.53 -18.80
N ALA A 138 1.55 -1.77 -18.44
CA ALA A 138 2.53 -2.78 -18.05
C ALA A 138 3.53 -2.31 -16.97
N GLY A 139 3.08 -1.54 -15.99
CA GLY A 139 3.90 -1.05 -14.87
C GLY A 139 5.01 -0.05 -15.23
N LYS A 140 5.10 0.38 -16.49
CA LYS A 140 6.23 1.18 -16.99
C LYS A 140 6.11 2.67 -16.70
N ALA A 141 4.91 3.17 -16.50
CA ALA A 141 4.64 4.57 -16.19
C ALA A 141 3.39 4.67 -15.32
N TRP A 142 3.38 5.62 -14.40
CA TRP A 142 2.32 5.84 -13.43
C TRP A 142 1.88 7.29 -13.43
N ASP A 143 0.57 7.52 -13.43
CA ASP A 143 -0.03 8.84 -13.17
C ASP A 143 -0.57 8.87 -11.74
N VAL A 144 0.10 9.61 -10.86
CA VAL A 144 -0.17 9.61 -9.43
C VAL A 144 -1.12 10.75 -9.07
N LYS A 145 -2.27 10.40 -8.45
CA LYS A 145 -3.35 11.31 -8.11
C LYS A 145 -3.70 11.22 -6.62
N THR A 146 -3.71 12.35 -5.94
CA THR A 146 -4.23 12.43 -4.57
C THR A 146 -5.76 12.35 -4.59
N LEU A 147 -6.33 11.39 -3.88
CA LEU A 147 -7.78 11.22 -3.72
C LEU A 147 -8.29 11.88 -2.43
N GLU A 148 -7.50 11.87 -1.37
CA GLU A 148 -7.85 12.47 -0.08
C GLU A 148 -6.62 13.11 0.58
N VAL A 149 -6.86 14.24 1.25
CA VAL A 149 -5.90 14.96 2.08
C VAL A 149 -6.50 15.14 3.47
N GLY A 150 -5.69 15.09 4.51
CA GLY A 150 -6.08 15.49 5.86
C GLY A 150 -6.79 14.44 6.70
N ASN A 151 -6.69 13.16 6.32
CA ASN A 151 -7.25 12.05 7.10
C ASN A 151 -6.28 10.85 7.15
N PRO A 152 -5.00 11.03 7.60
CA PRO A 152 -3.98 9.97 7.54
C PRO A 152 -4.16 8.92 8.65
N VAL A 153 -5.34 8.31 8.71
CA VAL A 153 -5.71 7.28 9.69
C VAL A 153 -6.28 6.02 9.05
N HIS A 154 -5.97 5.79 7.78
CA HIS A 154 -6.41 4.62 7.06
C HIS A 154 -5.56 3.40 7.43
N SER A 155 -6.05 2.59 8.35
CA SER A 155 -5.38 1.34 8.78
C SER A 155 -5.61 0.16 7.83
N ALA A 156 -6.52 0.31 6.87
CA ALA A 156 -6.83 -0.67 5.85
C ALA A 156 -7.29 0.03 4.56
N VAL A 157 -6.99 -0.58 3.42
CA VAL A 157 -7.52 -0.21 2.11
C VAL A 157 -7.84 -1.48 1.32
N TYR A 158 -8.90 -1.45 0.54
CA TYR A 158 -9.32 -2.55 -0.33
C TYR A 158 -9.95 -2.00 -1.61
N VAL A 159 -9.84 -2.72 -2.70
CA VAL A 159 -10.42 -2.39 -4.02
C VAL A 159 -11.26 -3.57 -4.48
N ASP A 160 -12.54 -3.34 -4.78
CA ASP A 160 -13.47 -4.34 -5.31
C ASP A 160 -14.69 -3.66 -5.94
N ASP A 161 -15.40 -4.34 -6.82
CA ASP A 161 -16.72 -3.92 -7.33
C ASP A 161 -17.81 -4.31 -6.32
N LEU A 162 -18.07 -3.44 -5.34
CA LEU A 162 -18.95 -3.72 -4.19
C LEU A 162 -20.41 -3.84 -4.54
N ASP A 163 -20.89 -3.05 -5.51
CA ASP A 163 -22.29 -3.02 -5.89
C ASP A 163 -22.59 -3.75 -7.21
N ARG A 164 -21.54 -4.31 -7.81
CA ARG A 164 -21.60 -5.09 -9.05
C ARG A 164 -22.06 -4.29 -10.26
N ASP A 165 -21.63 -3.05 -10.31
CA ASP A 165 -21.89 -2.17 -11.44
C ASP A 165 -20.81 -2.23 -12.53
N GLY A 166 -19.74 -3.01 -12.30
CA GLY A 166 -18.62 -3.21 -13.19
C GLY A 166 -17.48 -2.20 -13.01
N GLN A 167 -17.57 -1.34 -11.98
CA GLN A 167 -16.55 -0.38 -11.61
C GLN A 167 -15.89 -0.80 -10.29
N MET A 168 -14.59 -0.61 -10.17
CA MET A 168 -13.92 -0.83 -8.89
C MET A 168 -14.18 0.33 -7.93
N ASP A 169 -14.56 -0.01 -6.71
CA ASP A 169 -14.69 0.91 -5.58
C ASP A 169 -13.45 0.82 -4.70
N ILE A 170 -13.12 1.91 -4.00
CA ILE A 170 -12.09 1.90 -2.97
C ILE A 170 -12.77 1.93 -1.60
N ILE A 171 -12.34 1.06 -0.69
CA ILE A 171 -12.83 0.98 0.67
C ILE A 171 -11.68 1.25 1.62
N THR A 172 -11.82 2.23 2.50
CA THR A 172 -10.83 2.49 3.56
C THR A 172 -11.42 2.22 4.94
N GLY A 173 -10.64 1.55 5.79
CA GLY A 173 -10.93 1.39 7.21
C GLY A 173 -10.18 2.43 8.02
N ASN A 174 -10.90 3.25 8.81
CA ASN A 174 -10.33 4.33 9.58
C ASN A 174 -10.09 3.91 11.03
N TYR A 175 -8.92 4.23 11.54
CA TYR A 175 -8.62 4.06 12.95
C TYR A 175 -9.23 5.22 13.76
N VAL A 176 -10.04 4.86 14.73
CA VAL A 176 -10.67 5.83 15.66
C VAL A 176 -10.22 5.51 17.06
N TRP A 177 -9.48 6.42 17.69
CA TRP A 177 -9.08 6.28 19.09
C TRP A 177 -10.28 6.50 20.02
N ILE A 178 -10.70 5.45 20.74
CA ILE A 178 -11.80 5.50 21.72
C ILE A 178 -11.21 5.58 23.13
N GLY A 179 -10.45 6.60 23.45
CA GLY A 179 -9.70 6.57 24.73
C GLY A 179 -9.55 7.90 25.47
N SER A 180 -10.09 8.99 24.95
CA SER A 180 -10.10 10.27 25.67
C SER A 180 -11.54 10.72 25.94
N ASP A 181 -11.77 11.28 27.14
CA ASP A 181 -13.02 11.99 27.48
C ASP A 181 -13.25 13.25 26.63
N ASP A 182 -12.46 13.43 25.57
CA ASP A 182 -12.59 14.56 24.65
C ASP A 182 -13.74 14.34 23.70
N LYS A 183 -14.88 14.92 24.07
CA LYS A 183 -16.10 14.96 23.25
C LYS A 183 -15.97 15.85 22.02
N SER A 184 -14.82 16.45 21.77
CA SER A 184 -14.55 17.28 20.57
C SER A 184 -14.11 16.47 19.36
N GLN A 185 -13.84 15.17 19.51
CA GLN A 185 -13.56 14.32 18.37
C GLN A 185 -14.79 14.26 17.45
N THR A 186 -14.68 14.95 16.36
CA THR A 186 -15.63 14.85 15.24
C THR A 186 -15.83 13.38 14.90
N ARG A 187 -17.09 12.96 14.86
CA ARG A 187 -17.50 11.60 14.55
C ARG A 187 -16.91 11.23 13.18
N ARG A 188 -15.85 10.43 13.18
CA ARG A 188 -15.25 9.89 11.96
C ARG A 188 -15.95 8.62 11.60
N ASP A 189 -16.14 8.44 10.31
CA ASP A 189 -16.66 7.19 9.80
C ASP A 189 -15.58 6.11 9.96
N TYR A 190 -15.94 4.95 10.52
CA TYR A 190 -15.03 3.81 10.64
C TYR A 190 -14.66 3.20 9.29
N LEU A 191 -15.51 3.42 8.31
CA LEU A 191 -15.38 2.92 6.95
C LEU A 191 -15.78 4.02 5.98
N THR A 192 -14.99 4.25 4.94
CA THR A 192 -15.31 5.13 3.83
C THR A 192 -15.30 4.33 2.54
N ILE A 193 -16.30 4.57 1.68
CA ILE A 193 -16.40 3.94 0.36
C ILE A 193 -16.32 5.03 -0.70
N TRP A 194 -15.36 4.91 -1.58
CA TRP A 194 -15.13 5.77 -2.74
C TRP A 194 -15.68 5.05 -3.96
N LYS A 195 -16.79 5.53 -4.49
CA LYS A 195 -17.47 4.89 -5.62
C LYS A 195 -16.75 5.15 -6.93
N GLY A 196 -16.44 4.07 -7.64
CA GLY A 196 -15.98 4.13 -9.01
C GLY A 196 -16.99 4.82 -9.93
N LYS A 197 -16.50 5.46 -11.00
CA LYS A 197 -17.34 6.06 -12.02
C LYS A 197 -16.73 5.80 -13.39
N MET A 198 -17.54 5.35 -14.34
CA MET A 198 -17.08 5.26 -15.73
C MET A 198 -16.59 6.62 -16.21
N ARG A 199 -15.44 6.62 -16.88
CA ARG A 199 -15.04 7.78 -17.68
C ARG A 199 -16.04 7.92 -18.83
N PRO A 200 -16.57 9.12 -19.12
CA PRO A 200 -17.52 9.34 -20.19
C PRO A 200 -16.94 9.08 -21.57
#